data_0a2d40f62ba9810722dbce4e3b34d91c
#
_entry.id   0a2d40f62ba9810722dbce4e3b34d91c
#
_cell.length_a   1.000
_cell.length_b   1.000
_cell.length_c   1.000
_cell.angle_alpha   90.00
_cell.angle_beta   90.00
_cell.angle_gamma   90.00
#
_symmetry.space_group_name_H-M   'P 1'
#
loop_
_entity.id
_entity.type
_entity.pdbx_description
1 polymer ?
#
loop_
_entity_poly.entity_id
_entity_poly.type
_entity_poly.pdbx_seq_one_letter_code
_entity_poly.pdbx_strand_id
1 'polypeptide(L)'
;MADNKMGFREWIVEKLNPAQPSIAALSPYASPETIVDFEQAYREIEVIHRCVEMIISSCAEIPFIVEGQSPAKKVNKLLNIKPNPFEDRVRFFRRAFLDFMLDGNTFFYYDGNDIYLLPANDVEVVPDPVTFVNHYNYLIANQQASDNFFSGRKQTRKADTIQFAPEEIIHVMAENDESIFRGTSKLKSLLKLMELYYYMIKFQRQFFKNNALPGFVLSTDNILSQRVKQRLLESWRSTYNTIFDGARNPAILDGGLKIDPFSAVSFDKLDFENSIERIQMDMAKALGVPYVLLKSGNNANIDANQKLFYLQTILPMLNQFGSAFSHFFNNGVTIRPDRLIVPALQPDNRTQAIYYSTLVNTGIITPNEAREGLKFPKLEDNDTIRVPQNITG
;
A
#
# COMPACT_ATOMS: atom_id res chain seq x y z
N MET A 1 -49.29 11.37 -18.96
CA MET A 1 -48.14 11.33 -18.06
C MET A 1 -47.46 9.98 -18.27
N ALA A 2 -46.39 9.95 -19.01
CA ALA A 2 -45.64 8.70 -19.26
C ALA A 2 -44.74 8.48 -18.05
N ASP A 3 -45.00 7.42 -17.28
CA ASP A 3 -44.09 6.89 -16.28
C ASP A 3 -42.81 6.44 -16.99
N ASN A 4 -41.80 7.28 -16.93
CA ASN A 4 -40.49 6.96 -17.39
C ASN A 4 -39.84 6.01 -16.36
N LYS A 5 -40.13 4.70 -16.49
CA LYS A 5 -39.45 3.67 -15.69
C LYS A 5 -38.01 3.65 -16.15
N MET A 6 -37.14 4.23 -15.32
CA MET A 6 -35.71 4.15 -15.49
C MET A 6 -35.28 2.70 -15.79
N GLY A 7 -34.50 2.50 -16.84
CA GLY A 7 -34.05 1.17 -17.24
C GLY A 7 -33.15 0.56 -16.15
N PHE A 8 -33.10 -0.77 -16.08
CA PHE A 8 -32.24 -1.46 -15.09
C PHE A 8 -30.78 -1.00 -15.14
N ARG A 9 -30.25 -0.70 -16.35
CA ARG A 9 -28.89 -0.16 -16.53
C ARG A 9 -28.74 1.26 -15.99
N GLU A 10 -29.71 2.12 -16.23
CA GLU A 10 -29.74 3.50 -15.68
C GLU A 10 -29.79 3.48 -14.16
N TRP A 11 -30.60 2.57 -13.59
CA TRP A 11 -30.68 2.36 -12.15
C TRP A 11 -29.35 1.86 -11.56
N ILE A 12 -28.64 0.94 -12.25
CA ILE A 12 -27.30 0.48 -11.84
C ILE A 12 -26.30 1.65 -11.82
N VAL A 13 -26.24 2.45 -12.89
CA VAL A 13 -25.32 3.58 -12.99
C VAL A 13 -25.60 4.60 -11.89
N GLU A 14 -26.88 4.92 -11.61
CA GLU A 14 -27.26 5.88 -10.57
C GLU A 14 -26.97 5.34 -9.15
N LYS A 15 -27.27 4.06 -8.88
CA LYS A 15 -27.11 3.47 -7.56
C LYS A 15 -25.67 3.08 -7.20
N LEU A 16 -24.89 2.65 -8.20
CA LEU A 16 -23.52 2.16 -7.99
C LEU A 16 -22.44 3.19 -8.34
N ASN A 17 -22.84 4.38 -8.78
CA ASN A 17 -21.96 5.55 -8.89
C ASN A 17 -22.46 6.67 -7.96
N PRO A 18 -22.40 6.50 -6.64
CA PRO A 18 -22.64 7.63 -5.75
C PRO A 18 -21.59 8.69 -6.07
N ALA A 19 -22.03 9.95 -6.16
CA ALA A 19 -21.11 11.08 -6.24
C ALA A 19 -20.02 10.86 -5.20
N GLN A 20 -18.75 10.77 -5.64
CA GLN A 20 -17.66 10.35 -4.76
C GLN A 20 -17.67 11.23 -3.50
N PRO A 21 -18.02 10.68 -2.32
CA PRO A 21 -17.89 11.45 -1.11
C PRO A 21 -16.41 11.71 -0.92
N SER A 22 -16.03 12.96 -0.70
CA SER A 22 -14.68 13.25 -0.27
C SER A 22 -14.36 12.33 0.91
N ILE A 23 -13.14 11.78 0.98
CA ILE A 23 -12.71 10.86 2.06
C ILE A 23 -13.04 11.45 3.45
N ALA A 24 -13.06 12.78 3.58
CA ALA A 24 -13.52 13.49 4.77
C ALA A 24 -14.99 13.20 5.16
N ALA A 25 -15.85 12.85 4.20
CA ALA A 25 -17.25 12.52 4.48
C ALA A 25 -17.47 11.06 4.93
N LEU A 26 -16.47 10.20 4.78
CA LEU A 26 -16.56 8.77 5.13
C LEU A 26 -16.22 8.45 6.59
N SER A 27 -15.65 9.40 7.33
CA SER A 27 -15.34 9.21 8.75
C SER A 27 -16.17 10.16 9.62
N PRO A 28 -17.24 9.71 10.27
CA PRO A 28 -17.98 10.51 11.24
C PRO A 28 -17.13 10.88 12.48
N TYR A 29 -15.94 10.31 12.59
CA TYR A 29 -14.96 10.55 13.65
C TYR A 29 -13.72 11.31 13.17
N ALA A 30 -13.69 11.76 11.91
CA ALA A 30 -12.58 12.54 11.40
C ALA A 30 -12.55 13.91 12.11
N SER A 31 -11.69 14.03 13.11
CA SER A 31 -11.30 15.35 13.61
C SER A 31 -10.44 16.04 12.55
N PRO A 32 -10.37 17.39 12.52
CA PRO A 32 -9.52 18.13 11.57
C PRO A 32 -8.03 17.75 11.59
N GLU A 33 -7.61 16.95 12.57
CA GLU A 33 -6.23 16.50 12.77
C GLU A 33 -6.01 15.04 12.35
N THR A 34 -7.03 14.33 11.84
CA THR A 34 -6.94 12.91 11.47
C THR A 34 -6.31 12.77 10.10
N ILE A 35 -5.43 11.79 9.93
CA ILE A 35 -4.88 11.40 8.63
C ILE A 35 -6.04 10.85 7.79
N VAL A 36 -6.48 11.63 6.82
CA VAL A 36 -7.57 11.27 5.90
C VAL A 36 -7.03 10.95 4.51
N ASP A 37 -5.81 11.40 4.22
CA ASP A 37 -5.13 11.22 2.94
C ASP A 37 -4.21 10.00 2.99
N PHE A 38 -4.45 9.02 2.10
CA PHE A 38 -3.64 7.80 2.01
C PHE A 38 -2.21 8.08 1.52
N GLU A 39 -2.01 9.12 0.71
CA GLU A 39 -0.67 9.56 0.34
C GLU A 39 0.10 10.09 1.55
N GLN A 40 -0.57 10.85 2.42
CA GLN A 40 0.03 11.34 3.66
C GLN A 40 0.32 10.16 4.60
N ALA A 41 -0.59 9.21 4.76
CA ALA A 41 -0.38 8.01 5.55
C ALA A 41 0.83 7.18 5.05
N TYR A 42 0.96 7.03 3.73
CA TYR A 42 2.12 6.39 3.11
C TYR A 42 3.43 7.13 3.39
N ARG A 43 3.42 8.47 3.44
CA ARG A 43 4.61 9.28 3.70
C ARG A 43 5.01 9.34 5.17
N GLU A 44 4.04 9.28 6.09
CA GLU A 44 4.25 9.56 7.52
C GLU A 44 4.24 8.32 8.42
N ILE A 45 3.58 7.23 8.02
CA ILE A 45 3.48 6.00 8.82
C ILE A 45 4.49 4.98 8.29
N GLU A 46 5.57 4.77 9.04
CA GLU A 46 6.72 3.95 8.65
C GLU A 46 6.36 2.51 8.27
N VAL A 47 5.45 1.87 8.99
CA VAL A 47 5.04 0.48 8.69
C VAL A 47 4.23 0.40 7.41
N ILE A 48 3.36 1.38 7.14
CA ILE A 48 2.60 1.45 5.88
C ILE A 48 3.56 1.70 4.72
N HIS A 49 4.45 2.68 4.87
CA HIS A 49 5.49 2.96 3.87
C HIS A 49 6.27 1.70 3.53
N ARG A 50 6.78 1.00 4.55
CA ARG A 50 7.57 -0.21 4.34
C ARG A 50 6.79 -1.33 3.68
N CYS A 51 5.55 -1.58 4.10
CA CYS A 51 4.69 -2.62 3.50
C CYS A 51 4.37 -2.31 2.04
N VAL A 52 3.96 -1.08 1.74
CA VAL A 52 3.65 -0.65 0.36
C VAL A 52 4.89 -0.74 -0.51
N GLU A 53 6.06 -0.26 -0.04
CA GLU A 53 7.33 -0.36 -0.76
C GLU A 53 7.73 -1.81 -1.06
N MET A 54 7.55 -2.73 -0.12
CA MET A 54 7.80 -4.15 -0.35
C MET A 54 6.89 -4.72 -1.45
N ILE A 55 5.61 -4.38 -1.42
CA ILE A 55 4.62 -4.86 -2.40
C ILE A 55 4.97 -4.32 -3.79
N ILE A 56 5.09 -2.99 -3.94
CA ILE A 56 5.30 -2.38 -5.25
C ILE A 56 6.65 -2.77 -5.88
N SER A 57 7.69 -2.91 -5.06
CA SER A 57 9.00 -3.35 -5.53
C SER A 57 8.94 -4.80 -6.02
N SER A 58 8.36 -5.70 -5.20
CA SER A 58 8.22 -7.12 -5.58
C SER A 58 7.35 -7.31 -6.84
N CYS A 59 6.28 -6.53 -6.98
CA CYS A 59 5.45 -6.56 -8.18
C CYS A 59 6.21 -6.05 -9.42
N ALA A 60 6.96 -4.95 -9.28
CA ALA A 60 7.67 -4.34 -10.40
C ALA A 60 8.83 -5.20 -10.93
N GLU A 61 9.40 -6.06 -10.13
CA GLU A 61 10.48 -6.97 -10.55
C GLU A 61 9.97 -8.11 -11.45
N ILE A 62 8.73 -8.55 -11.28
CA ILE A 62 8.18 -9.68 -12.02
C ILE A 62 7.71 -9.24 -13.41
N PRO A 63 8.26 -9.77 -14.51
CA PRO A 63 7.81 -9.50 -15.85
C PRO A 63 6.51 -10.24 -16.15
N PHE A 64 5.84 -9.83 -17.23
CA PHE A 64 4.67 -10.51 -17.76
C PHE A 64 5.04 -11.45 -18.91
N ILE A 65 4.52 -12.67 -18.89
CA ILE A 65 4.52 -13.56 -20.03
C ILE A 65 3.38 -13.13 -20.95
N VAL A 66 3.70 -12.82 -22.20
CA VAL A 66 2.72 -12.41 -23.21
C VAL A 66 2.65 -13.50 -24.26
N GLU A 67 1.54 -14.22 -24.31
CA GLU A 67 1.27 -15.30 -25.24
C GLU A 67 0.21 -14.87 -26.26
N GLY A 68 0.32 -15.34 -27.50
CA GLY A 68 -0.64 -15.06 -28.59
C GLY A 68 0.05 -14.74 -29.90
N GLN A 69 -0.79 -14.40 -30.92
CA GLN A 69 -0.31 -13.99 -32.23
C GLN A 69 0.00 -12.47 -32.28
N SER A 70 -0.01 -11.86 -33.45
CA SER A 70 0.10 -10.40 -33.55
C SER A 70 -1.11 -9.75 -32.82
N PRO A 71 -0.94 -8.80 -31.86
CA PRO A 71 0.20 -7.92 -31.59
C PRO A 71 1.11 -8.33 -30.40
N ALA A 72 1.14 -9.60 -29.98
CA ALA A 72 1.83 -10.06 -28.77
C ALA A 72 3.30 -9.56 -28.65
N LYS A 73 4.06 -9.53 -29.74
CA LYS A 73 5.45 -9.02 -29.75
C LYS A 73 5.53 -7.54 -29.36
N LYS A 74 4.59 -6.72 -29.84
CA LYS A 74 4.52 -5.28 -29.50
C LYS A 74 4.15 -5.10 -28.04
N VAL A 75 3.13 -5.81 -27.57
CA VAL A 75 2.69 -5.78 -26.18
C VAL A 75 3.79 -6.26 -25.23
N ASN A 76 4.50 -7.33 -25.59
CA ASN A 76 5.64 -7.80 -24.79
C ASN A 76 6.74 -6.75 -24.67
N LYS A 77 7.05 -6.01 -25.74
CA LYS A 77 8.00 -4.90 -25.71
C LYS A 77 7.53 -3.79 -24.74
N LEU A 78 6.26 -3.42 -24.82
CA LEU A 78 5.65 -2.37 -23.96
C LEU A 78 5.68 -2.75 -22.48
N LEU A 79 5.30 -3.98 -22.15
CA LEU A 79 5.17 -4.40 -20.75
C LEU A 79 6.50 -4.84 -20.12
N ASN A 80 7.46 -5.35 -20.91
CA ASN A 80 8.66 -5.97 -20.35
C ASN A 80 9.96 -5.25 -20.68
N ILE A 81 9.99 -4.37 -21.68
CA ILE A 81 11.23 -3.71 -22.10
C ILE A 81 11.11 -2.21 -21.91
N LYS A 82 10.18 -1.55 -22.60
CA LYS A 82 10.06 -0.11 -22.62
C LYS A 82 8.61 0.33 -22.81
N PRO A 83 7.93 0.81 -21.76
CA PRO A 83 6.55 1.27 -21.85
C PRO A 83 6.42 2.56 -22.67
N ASN A 84 7.35 3.51 -22.50
CA ASN A 84 7.38 4.80 -23.18
C ASN A 84 8.83 5.33 -23.31
N PRO A 85 9.08 6.41 -24.09
CA PRO A 85 10.41 6.97 -24.26
C PRO A 85 11.08 7.53 -23.01
N PHE A 86 10.30 7.86 -21.95
CA PHE A 86 10.74 8.64 -20.80
C PHE A 86 11.06 7.80 -19.57
N GLU A 87 10.50 6.60 -19.46
CA GLU A 87 10.59 5.77 -18.26
C GLU A 87 11.07 4.37 -18.58
N ASP A 88 11.89 3.83 -17.67
CA ASP A 88 12.19 2.40 -17.68
C ASP A 88 11.00 1.59 -17.10
N ARG A 89 11.00 0.30 -17.37
CA ARG A 89 9.92 -0.61 -16.95
C ARG A 89 9.69 -0.61 -15.45
N VAL A 90 10.76 -0.70 -14.66
CA VAL A 90 10.65 -0.88 -13.21
C VAL A 90 10.06 0.37 -12.56
N ARG A 91 10.57 1.55 -12.94
CA ARG A 91 10.05 2.83 -12.45
C ARG A 91 8.59 3.04 -12.85
N PHE A 92 8.23 2.72 -14.08
CA PHE A 92 6.86 2.84 -14.59
C PHE A 92 5.89 1.98 -13.80
N PHE A 93 6.19 0.69 -13.62
CA PHE A 93 5.31 -0.22 -12.87
C PHE A 93 5.31 0.04 -11.36
N ARG A 94 6.42 0.51 -10.77
CA ARG A 94 6.41 0.94 -9.35
C ARG A 94 5.39 2.05 -9.11
N ARG A 95 5.33 3.05 -9.99
CA ARG A 95 4.34 4.13 -9.92
C ARG A 95 2.92 3.60 -10.12
N ALA A 96 2.71 2.75 -11.11
CA ALA A 96 1.42 2.14 -11.38
C ALA A 96 0.89 1.32 -10.19
N PHE A 97 1.74 0.52 -9.57
CA PHE A 97 1.37 -0.24 -8.37
C PHE A 97 1.18 0.65 -7.15
N LEU A 98 1.90 1.77 -7.04
CA LEU A 98 1.69 2.75 -5.98
C LEU A 98 0.30 3.38 -6.10
N ASP A 99 -0.08 3.87 -7.27
CA ASP A 99 -1.42 4.41 -7.53
C ASP A 99 -2.51 3.38 -7.19
N PHE A 100 -2.32 2.12 -7.60
CA PHE A 100 -3.23 1.04 -7.28
C PHE A 100 -3.37 0.79 -5.77
N MET A 101 -2.28 0.87 -5.02
CA MET A 101 -2.31 0.68 -3.56
C MET A 101 -2.96 1.86 -2.84
N LEU A 102 -2.70 3.10 -3.28
CA LEU A 102 -3.16 4.31 -2.61
C LEU A 102 -4.59 4.72 -3.00
N ASP A 103 -4.93 4.64 -4.28
CA ASP A 103 -6.26 5.02 -4.80
C ASP A 103 -7.19 3.82 -5.02
N GLY A 104 -6.63 2.65 -5.34
CA GLY A 104 -7.38 1.48 -5.77
C GLY A 104 -7.61 1.44 -7.28
N ASN A 105 -7.07 2.39 -8.02
CA ASN A 105 -7.18 2.48 -9.47
C ASN A 105 -5.82 2.79 -10.09
N THR A 106 -5.63 2.32 -11.32
CA THR A 106 -4.49 2.69 -12.15
C THR A 106 -4.99 2.89 -13.57
N PHE A 107 -4.65 4.01 -14.16
CA PHE A 107 -5.05 4.38 -15.50
C PHE A 107 -3.84 4.49 -16.41
N PHE A 108 -3.85 3.74 -17.50
CA PHE A 108 -2.81 3.83 -18.51
C PHE A 108 -3.43 4.35 -19.80
N TYR A 109 -2.86 5.41 -20.34
CA TYR A 109 -3.18 5.91 -21.67
C TYR A 109 -2.32 5.19 -22.70
N TYR A 110 -2.96 4.63 -23.71
CA TYR A 110 -2.30 3.97 -24.83
C TYR A 110 -2.53 4.78 -26.13
N ASP A 111 -1.47 5.36 -26.67
CA ASP A 111 -1.50 6.18 -27.90
C ASP A 111 -1.42 5.37 -29.19
N GLY A 112 -1.51 4.04 -29.09
CA GLY A 112 -1.32 3.13 -30.22
C GLY A 112 0.12 2.61 -30.36
N ASN A 113 1.11 3.26 -29.75
CA ASN A 113 2.52 2.84 -29.78
C ASN A 113 3.14 2.67 -28.40
N ASP A 114 2.89 3.58 -27.48
CA ASP A 114 3.47 3.66 -26.16
C ASP A 114 2.36 3.70 -25.08
N ILE A 115 2.74 3.40 -23.84
CA ILE A 115 1.82 3.42 -22.69
C ILE A 115 2.30 4.47 -21.69
N TYR A 116 1.41 5.35 -21.25
CA TYR A 116 1.66 6.39 -20.28
C TYR A 116 0.80 6.21 -19.04
N LEU A 117 1.36 6.43 -17.86
CA LEU A 117 0.62 6.38 -16.62
C LEU A 117 -0.03 7.74 -16.35
N LEU A 118 -1.35 7.77 -16.17
CA LEU A 118 -2.10 8.93 -15.72
C LEU A 118 -2.29 8.85 -14.20
N PRO A 119 -1.99 9.93 -13.44
CA PRO A 119 -2.25 9.97 -12.00
C PRO A 119 -3.70 9.67 -11.67
N ALA A 120 -3.95 8.69 -10.81
CA ALA A 120 -5.31 8.20 -10.54
C ALA A 120 -6.24 9.28 -9.96
N ASN A 121 -5.69 10.21 -9.18
CA ASN A 121 -6.43 11.32 -8.59
C ASN A 121 -6.93 12.35 -9.61
N ASP A 122 -6.30 12.41 -10.80
CA ASP A 122 -6.62 13.38 -11.84
C ASP A 122 -7.53 12.79 -12.93
N VAL A 123 -7.91 11.51 -12.81
CA VAL A 123 -8.78 10.85 -13.79
C VAL A 123 -10.17 10.62 -13.20
N GLU A 124 -11.18 11.14 -13.89
CA GLU A 124 -12.59 10.91 -13.60
C GLU A 124 -13.19 9.94 -14.62
N VAL A 125 -13.91 8.94 -14.16
CA VAL A 125 -14.66 7.99 -15.02
C VAL A 125 -16.07 8.53 -15.21
N VAL A 126 -16.46 8.78 -16.46
CA VAL A 126 -17.80 9.24 -16.79
C VAL A 126 -18.65 8.04 -17.22
N PRO A 127 -19.64 7.63 -16.42
CA PRO A 127 -20.45 6.47 -16.72
C PRO A 127 -21.47 6.74 -17.85
N ASP A 128 -21.88 5.66 -18.52
CA ASP A 128 -22.92 5.66 -19.54
C ASP A 128 -23.86 4.48 -19.35
N PRO A 129 -25.20 4.69 -19.43
CA PRO A 129 -26.17 3.63 -19.20
C PRO A 129 -26.13 2.49 -20.25
N VAL A 130 -25.57 2.74 -21.42
CA VAL A 130 -25.52 1.76 -22.54
C VAL A 130 -24.18 1.06 -22.60
N THR A 131 -23.08 1.83 -22.58
CA THR A 131 -21.71 1.32 -22.77
C THR A 131 -20.97 1.12 -21.45
N PHE A 132 -21.57 1.45 -20.31
CA PHE A 132 -21.02 1.53 -18.96
C PHE A 132 -20.04 2.70 -18.75
N VAL A 133 -19.07 2.89 -19.63
CA VAL A 133 -18.15 4.02 -19.60
C VAL A 133 -18.28 4.80 -20.89
N ASN A 134 -18.60 6.08 -20.79
CA ASN A 134 -18.68 6.99 -21.94
C ASN A 134 -17.26 7.45 -22.34
N HIS A 135 -16.55 8.05 -21.39
CA HIS A 135 -15.19 8.52 -21.58
C HIS A 135 -14.49 8.71 -20.22
N TYR A 136 -13.19 8.97 -20.29
CA TYR A 136 -12.38 9.33 -19.12
C TYR A 136 -11.99 10.80 -19.24
N ASN A 137 -12.22 11.58 -18.17
CA ASN A 137 -11.78 12.96 -18.07
C ASN A 137 -10.44 13.00 -17.35
N TYR A 138 -9.41 13.54 -17.96
CA TYR A 138 -8.14 13.82 -17.31
C TYR A 138 -8.02 15.30 -17.00
N LEU A 139 -7.87 15.64 -15.72
CA LEU A 139 -7.77 16.99 -15.21
C LEU A 139 -6.32 17.43 -15.21
N ILE A 140 -5.97 18.40 -16.09
CA ILE A 140 -4.62 18.97 -16.08
C ILE A 140 -4.55 20.01 -14.97
N ALA A 141 -3.86 19.66 -13.87
CA ALA A 141 -3.52 20.63 -12.84
C ALA A 141 -2.48 21.61 -13.39
N ASN A 142 -2.90 22.83 -13.69
CA ASN A 142 -1.97 23.92 -14.06
C ASN A 142 -1.07 24.21 -12.85
N GLN A 143 0.17 23.75 -12.87
CA GLN A 143 1.19 23.95 -11.82
C GLN A 143 1.58 25.41 -11.56
N GLN A 144 1.07 26.36 -12.32
CA GLN A 144 1.36 27.80 -12.12
C GLN A 144 0.57 28.48 -10.99
N ALA A 145 -0.19 27.72 -10.18
CA ALA A 145 -0.97 28.27 -9.08
C ALA A 145 -0.23 28.36 -7.72
N SER A 146 1.08 28.01 -7.66
CA SER A 146 1.82 27.95 -6.40
C SER A 146 2.34 29.28 -5.85
N ASP A 147 2.26 30.39 -6.59
CA ASP A 147 2.93 31.63 -6.20
C ASP A 147 2.09 32.64 -5.41
N ASN A 148 0.85 32.31 -5.04
CA ASN A 148 0.00 33.24 -4.27
C ASN A 148 -0.50 32.65 -2.94
N PHE A 149 0.41 32.11 -2.15
CA PHE A 149 0.10 31.60 -0.79
C PHE A 149 -0.42 32.70 0.17
N PHE A 150 -0.22 33.98 -0.15
CA PHE A 150 -0.60 35.11 0.70
C PHE A 150 -1.95 35.78 0.37
N SER A 151 -2.63 35.40 -0.69
CA SER A 151 -3.85 36.10 -1.11
C SER A 151 -5.16 35.37 -0.91
N GLY A 152 -5.35 34.55 0.06
CA GLY A 152 -6.65 34.08 0.60
C GLY A 152 -7.87 33.87 -0.34
N ARG A 153 -7.71 34.05 -1.64
CA ARG A 153 -8.74 33.86 -2.68
C ARG A 153 -8.51 32.54 -3.39
N LYS A 154 -9.32 31.52 -3.06
CA LYS A 154 -9.52 30.36 -3.92
C LYS A 154 -10.08 30.84 -5.26
N GLN A 155 -9.23 31.09 -6.23
CA GLN A 155 -9.68 31.16 -7.62
C GLN A 155 -9.92 29.74 -8.09
N THR A 156 -11.17 29.35 -8.25
CA THR A 156 -11.58 28.20 -9.05
C THR A 156 -11.19 28.46 -10.50
N ARG A 157 -9.96 28.09 -10.87
CA ARG A 157 -9.55 28.06 -12.27
C ARG A 157 -10.22 26.84 -12.90
N LYS A 158 -10.84 27.03 -14.07
CA LYS A 158 -11.23 25.91 -14.93
C LYS A 158 -9.97 25.07 -15.17
N ALA A 159 -9.91 23.86 -14.64
CA ALA A 159 -8.90 22.88 -15.02
C ALA A 159 -9.16 22.54 -16.50
N ASP A 160 -8.12 22.62 -17.32
CA ASP A 160 -8.22 22.12 -18.69
C ASP A 160 -8.43 20.61 -18.59
N THR A 161 -9.48 20.10 -19.21
CA THR A 161 -9.85 18.69 -19.18
C THR A 161 -9.60 18.07 -20.55
N ILE A 162 -8.82 16.99 -20.58
CA ILE A 162 -8.68 16.15 -21.78
C ILE A 162 -9.61 14.97 -21.64
N GLN A 163 -10.38 14.68 -22.69
CA GLN A 163 -11.24 13.50 -22.75
C GLN A 163 -10.56 12.40 -23.53
N PHE A 164 -10.58 11.19 -22.97
CA PHE A 164 -10.09 9.97 -23.62
C PHE A 164 -11.24 9.00 -23.84
N ALA A 165 -11.22 8.34 -24.98
CA ALA A 165 -12.17 7.26 -25.28
C ALA A 165 -11.85 6.01 -24.45
N PRO A 166 -12.84 5.12 -24.16
CA PRO A 166 -12.60 3.89 -23.42
C PRO A 166 -11.56 2.97 -24.07
N GLU A 167 -11.40 3.02 -25.37
CA GLU A 167 -10.44 2.24 -26.16
C GLU A 167 -9.00 2.75 -26.03
N GLU A 168 -8.80 3.93 -25.46
CA GLU A 168 -7.47 4.54 -25.26
C GLU A 168 -6.96 4.36 -23.82
N ILE A 169 -7.84 3.95 -22.88
CA ILE A 169 -7.51 3.83 -21.46
C ILE A 169 -7.57 2.39 -20.99
N ILE A 170 -6.44 1.91 -20.45
CA ILE A 170 -6.41 0.66 -19.70
C ILE A 170 -6.65 1.00 -18.24
N HIS A 171 -7.82 0.63 -17.73
CA HIS A 171 -8.19 0.85 -16.34
C HIS A 171 -8.03 -0.45 -15.56
N VAL A 172 -7.10 -0.45 -14.60
CA VAL A 172 -6.94 -1.52 -13.61
C VAL A 172 -7.57 -1.04 -12.31
N MET A 173 -8.56 -1.79 -11.84
CA MET A 173 -9.41 -1.38 -10.74
C MET A 173 -9.39 -2.44 -9.63
N ALA A 174 -9.21 -2.02 -8.38
CA ALA A 174 -9.38 -2.88 -7.22
C ALA A 174 -10.87 -3.15 -6.98
N GLU A 175 -11.17 -4.21 -6.22
CA GLU A 175 -12.55 -4.50 -5.84
C GLU A 175 -13.15 -3.37 -5.01
N ASN A 176 -14.41 -3.05 -5.27
CA ASN A 176 -15.18 -2.04 -4.55
C ASN A 176 -16.64 -2.47 -4.49
N ASP A 177 -17.20 -2.46 -3.29
CA ASP A 177 -18.61 -2.78 -3.00
C ASP A 177 -19.54 -1.56 -3.19
N GLU A 178 -18.99 -0.35 -3.26
CA GLU A 178 -19.75 0.89 -3.38
C GLU A 178 -19.87 1.37 -4.83
N SER A 179 -18.95 1.00 -5.71
CA SER A 179 -18.91 1.45 -7.11
C SER A 179 -18.36 0.38 -8.05
N ILE A 180 -18.96 0.26 -9.23
CA ILE A 180 -18.44 -0.58 -10.33
C ILE A 180 -17.50 0.17 -11.25
N PHE A 181 -17.35 1.49 -11.09
CA PHE A 181 -16.58 2.36 -11.98
C PHE A 181 -15.24 2.78 -11.42
N ARG A 182 -15.06 2.66 -10.10
CA ARG A 182 -13.80 2.97 -9.43
C ARG A 182 -13.53 1.97 -8.31
N GLY A 183 -12.29 1.53 -8.25
CA GLY A 183 -11.78 0.68 -7.17
C GLY A 183 -11.62 1.46 -5.87
N THR A 184 -11.42 0.74 -4.79
CA THR A 184 -11.16 1.29 -3.45
C THR A 184 -9.76 0.92 -3.00
N SER A 185 -9.03 1.90 -2.43
CA SER A 185 -7.72 1.69 -1.82
C SER A 185 -7.75 0.59 -0.76
N LYS A 186 -6.74 -0.28 -0.77
CA LYS A 186 -6.55 -1.27 0.31
C LYS A 186 -6.30 -0.61 1.67
N LEU A 187 -5.81 0.63 1.70
CA LEU A 187 -5.60 1.40 2.93
C LEU A 187 -6.90 1.84 3.60
N LYS A 188 -8.04 1.83 2.88
CA LYS A 188 -9.36 2.18 3.45
C LYS A 188 -9.70 1.33 4.67
N SER A 189 -9.39 0.04 4.64
CA SER A 189 -9.59 -0.87 5.77
C SER A 189 -8.77 -0.55 7.02
N LEU A 190 -7.69 0.21 6.85
CA LEU A 190 -6.74 0.56 7.90
C LEU A 190 -7.03 1.90 8.59
N LEU A 191 -8.03 2.68 8.14
CA LEU A 191 -8.29 4.04 8.64
C LEU A 191 -8.33 4.10 10.17
N LYS A 192 -9.05 3.19 10.82
CA LYS A 192 -9.16 3.16 12.29
C LYS A 192 -7.85 2.81 12.99
N LEU A 193 -7.03 1.92 12.40
CA LEU A 193 -5.72 1.57 12.95
C LEU A 193 -4.72 2.72 12.76
N MET A 194 -4.76 3.40 11.61
CA MET A 194 -3.94 4.59 11.36
C MET A 194 -4.28 5.72 12.33
N GLU A 195 -5.56 5.96 12.55
CA GLU A 195 -6.04 6.95 13.52
C GLU A 195 -5.56 6.62 14.95
N LEU A 196 -5.75 5.38 15.39
CA LEU A 196 -5.29 4.93 16.71
C LEU A 196 -3.77 5.08 16.85
N TYR A 197 -3.02 4.64 15.84
CA TYR A 197 -1.56 4.78 15.80
C TYR A 197 -1.13 6.24 15.91
N TYR A 198 -1.75 7.14 15.15
CA TYR A 198 -1.48 8.57 15.18
C TYR A 198 -1.68 9.15 16.58
N TYR A 199 -2.81 8.85 17.25
CA TYR A 199 -3.06 9.33 18.61
C TYR A 199 -2.08 8.76 19.64
N MET A 200 -1.66 7.51 19.50
CA MET A 200 -0.66 6.92 20.39
C MET A 200 0.70 7.60 20.24
N ILE A 201 1.17 7.81 19.02
CA ILE A 201 2.43 8.53 18.76
C ILE A 201 2.32 9.99 19.22
N LYS A 202 1.20 10.66 18.95
CA LYS A 202 0.95 12.03 19.40
C LYS A 202 0.98 12.12 20.95
N PHE A 203 0.34 11.15 21.62
CA PHE A 203 0.37 11.07 23.09
C PHE A 203 1.80 10.87 23.60
N GLN A 204 2.54 9.91 23.07
CA GLN A 204 3.93 9.68 23.47
C GLN A 204 4.79 10.94 23.26
N ARG A 205 4.69 11.57 22.08
CA ARG A 205 5.40 12.82 21.80
C ARG A 205 5.07 13.91 22.81
N GLN A 206 3.79 14.08 23.13
CA GLN A 206 3.35 15.09 24.09
C GLN A 206 3.83 14.77 25.50
N PHE A 207 3.81 13.49 25.89
CA PHE A 207 4.31 13.01 27.15
C PHE A 207 5.80 13.33 27.32
N PHE A 208 6.63 13.00 26.34
CA PHE A 208 8.06 13.31 26.36
C PHE A 208 8.33 14.82 26.27
N LYS A 209 7.55 15.57 25.49
CA LYS A 209 7.67 17.02 25.38
C LYS A 209 7.40 17.72 26.72
N ASN A 210 6.50 17.19 27.53
CA ASN A 210 6.15 17.70 28.84
C ASN A 210 7.04 17.10 29.95
N ASN A 211 8.25 16.64 29.65
CA ASN A 211 9.25 16.08 30.59
C ASN A 211 8.81 14.79 31.28
N ALA A 212 7.91 14.00 30.67
CA ALA A 212 7.41 12.74 31.21
C ALA A 212 6.93 12.85 32.69
N LEU A 213 6.73 14.05 33.20
CA LEU A 213 6.22 14.26 34.54
C LEU A 213 4.72 14.03 34.51
N PRO A 214 4.21 13.08 35.32
CA PRO A 214 2.80 13.03 35.61
C PRO A 214 2.40 14.40 36.16
N GLY A 215 1.23 14.88 35.79
CA GLY A 215 0.70 16.11 36.35
C GLY A 215 0.82 16.05 37.89
N PHE A 216 1.44 17.00 38.50
CA PHE A 216 1.43 17.14 39.94
C PHE A 216 0.45 18.26 40.30
N VAL A 217 -0.11 18.14 41.46
CA VAL A 217 -0.98 19.14 42.04
C VAL A 217 -0.17 19.92 43.08
N LEU A 218 -0.11 21.23 42.90
CA LEU A 218 0.38 22.10 43.94
C LEU A 218 -0.79 22.35 44.91
N SER A 219 -0.75 21.71 46.08
CA SER A 219 -1.74 21.92 47.14
C SER A 219 -1.21 22.86 48.23
N THR A 220 -2.10 23.63 48.83
CA THR A 220 -1.82 24.49 49.99
C THR A 220 -3.06 24.61 50.82
N ASP A 221 -2.86 24.67 52.13
CA ASP A 221 -3.93 24.89 53.11
C ASP A 221 -4.43 26.34 53.12
N ASN A 222 -3.73 27.25 52.41
CA ASN A 222 -4.05 28.67 52.37
C ASN A 222 -4.91 29.01 51.12
N ILE A 223 -5.88 29.90 51.28
CA ILE A 223 -6.69 30.41 50.16
C ILE A 223 -5.85 31.38 49.35
N LEU A 224 -5.46 30.95 48.13
CA LEU A 224 -4.71 31.80 47.21
C LEU A 224 -5.63 32.63 46.32
N SER A 225 -5.31 33.95 46.21
CA SER A 225 -5.99 34.80 45.23
C SER A 225 -5.66 34.40 43.81
N GLN A 226 -6.55 34.69 42.83
CA GLN A 226 -6.34 34.39 41.40
C GLN A 226 -5.01 34.95 40.87
N ARG A 227 -4.61 36.14 41.32
CA ARG A 227 -3.35 36.79 40.93
C ARG A 227 -2.12 35.99 41.40
N VAL A 228 -2.18 35.41 42.60
CA VAL A 228 -1.10 34.57 43.14
C VAL A 228 -1.04 33.25 42.38
N LYS A 229 -2.20 32.62 42.05
CA LYS A 229 -2.25 31.39 41.28
C LYS A 229 -1.64 31.58 39.89
N GLN A 230 -1.95 32.67 39.19
CA GLN A 230 -1.37 32.98 37.90
C GLN A 230 0.16 33.18 37.97
N ARG A 231 0.65 33.95 38.95
CA ARG A 231 2.09 34.14 39.13
C ARG A 231 2.83 32.83 39.43
N LEU A 232 2.26 31.95 40.21
CA LEU A 232 2.83 30.63 40.50
C LEU A 232 2.92 29.79 39.25
N LEU A 233 1.86 29.78 38.44
CA LEU A 233 1.84 29.05 37.13
C LEU A 233 2.85 29.61 36.14
N GLU A 234 3.00 30.93 36.08
CA GLU A 234 3.98 31.59 35.19
C GLU A 234 5.40 31.33 35.66
N SER A 235 5.68 31.48 36.97
CA SER A 235 6.97 31.17 37.53
C SER A 235 7.36 29.72 37.35
N TRP A 236 6.41 28.81 37.56
CA TRP A 236 6.62 27.38 37.33
C TRP A 236 6.94 27.09 35.87
N ARG A 237 6.15 27.62 34.94
CA ARG A 237 6.36 27.47 33.51
C ARG A 237 7.71 28.03 33.05
N SER A 238 8.11 29.20 33.54
CA SER A 238 9.38 29.81 33.16
C SER A 238 10.59 29.04 33.70
N THR A 239 10.46 28.40 34.88
CA THR A 239 11.58 27.71 35.53
C THR A 239 11.72 26.25 35.08
N TYR A 240 10.62 25.56 34.80
CA TYR A 240 10.61 24.11 34.60
C TYR A 240 10.13 23.66 33.17
N ASN A 241 9.80 24.59 32.29
CA ASN A 241 9.24 24.25 30.98
C ASN A 241 10.31 24.02 29.89
N THR A 242 11.59 24.10 30.21
CA THR A 242 12.69 23.85 29.26
C THR A 242 13.23 22.43 29.45
N ILE A 243 13.16 21.64 28.36
CA ILE A 243 13.56 20.22 28.34
C ILE A 243 15.04 20.02 28.68
N PHE A 244 15.89 21.04 28.48
CA PHE A 244 17.34 20.93 28.63
C PHE A 244 17.90 21.60 29.91
N ASP A 245 17.28 22.65 30.41
CA ASP A 245 17.81 23.41 31.55
C ASP A 245 16.96 23.34 32.83
N GLY A 246 15.64 23.13 32.70
CA GLY A 246 14.71 23.17 33.85
C GLY A 246 14.76 21.96 34.78
N ALA A 247 15.22 20.80 34.30
CA ALA A 247 15.21 19.55 35.05
C ALA A 247 16.25 19.49 36.22
N ARG A 248 17.18 20.44 36.30
CA ARG A 248 18.22 20.47 37.31
C ARG A 248 18.00 21.51 38.41
N ASN A 249 16.99 22.35 38.30
CA ASN A 249 16.74 23.37 39.30
C ASN A 249 15.87 22.80 40.42
N PRO A 250 16.33 22.85 41.68
CA PRO A 250 15.51 22.42 42.80
C PRO A 250 14.28 23.31 42.92
N ALA A 251 13.10 22.70 43.13
CA ALA A 251 11.90 23.45 43.44
C ALA A 251 11.94 23.94 44.86
N ILE A 252 11.90 25.28 45.07
CA ILE A 252 11.74 25.88 46.38
C ILE A 252 10.26 26.19 46.52
N LEU A 253 9.65 25.54 47.51
CA LEU A 253 8.24 25.73 47.86
C LEU A 253 8.18 26.59 49.13
N ASP A 254 7.45 27.69 49.03
CA ASP A 254 7.21 28.61 50.14
C ASP A 254 5.71 28.69 50.46
N GLY A 255 5.35 29.19 51.66
CA GLY A 255 3.95 29.43 52.03
C GLY A 255 3.09 28.19 52.24
N GLY A 256 3.68 27.04 52.61
CA GLY A 256 2.93 25.81 52.87
C GLY A 256 2.46 25.08 51.60
N LEU A 257 3.07 25.38 50.44
CA LEU A 257 2.84 24.63 49.19
C LEU A 257 3.43 23.23 49.31
N LYS A 258 2.63 22.22 48.97
CA LYS A 258 3.03 20.82 48.87
C LYS A 258 2.89 20.36 47.42
N ILE A 259 3.83 19.53 46.97
CA ILE A 259 3.72 18.83 45.69
C ILE A 259 3.11 17.47 45.98
N ASP A 260 1.87 17.29 45.58
CA ASP A 260 1.24 15.99 45.62
C ASP A 260 1.38 15.38 44.22
N PRO A 261 2.09 14.25 44.06
CA PRO A 261 2.13 13.58 42.79
C PRO A 261 0.70 13.15 42.42
N PHE A 262 0.16 13.71 41.37
CA PHE A 262 -1.03 13.14 40.78
C PHE A 262 -0.66 11.71 40.40
N SER A 263 -1.33 10.70 40.95
CA SER A 263 -1.06 9.30 40.63
C SER A 263 -1.56 9.01 39.19
N ALA A 264 -0.84 9.60 38.24
CA ALA A 264 -0.95 9.22 36.87
C ALA A 264 -0.51 7.76 36.75
N VAL A 265 -1.22 6.99 35.95
CA VAL A 265 -0.80 5.64 35.60
C VAL A 265 0.65 5.72 35.09
N SER A 266 1.58 5.01 35.76
CA SER A 266 2.99 5.04 35.34
C SER A 266 3.10 4.60 33.89
N PHE A 267 4.02 5.21 33.12
CA PHE A 267 4.23 4.91 31.71
C PHE A 267 4.42 3.41 31.47
N ASP A 268 5.12 2.72 32.37
CA ASP A 268 5.34 1.27 32.33
C ASP A 268 4.05 0.45 32.41
N LYS A 269 2.99 0.99 33.05
CA LYS A 269 1.68 0.33 33.15
C LYS A 269 0.80 0.53 31.91
N LEU A 270 1.16 1.44 31.01
CA LEU A 270 0.37 1.75 29.82
C LEU A 270 0.70 0.80 28.64
N ASP A 271 1.74 -0.04 28.79
CA ASP A 271 2.14 -1.07 27.80
C ASP A 271 2.14 -0.57 26.34
N PHE A 272 2.62 0.67 26.15
CA PHE A 272 2.60 1.32 24.84
C PHE A 272 3.42 0.59 23.79
N GLU A 273 4.56 0.02 24.17
CA GLU A 273 5.47 -0.66 23.25
C GLU A 273 4.76 -1.87 22.58
N ASN A 274 4.20 -2.76 23.40
CA ASN A 274 3.46 -3.92 22.88
C ASN A 274 2.21 -3.51 22.10
N SER A 275 1.53 -2.43 22.54
CA SER A 275 0.35 -1.92 21.85
C SER A 275 0.69 -1.35 20.47
N ILE A 276 1.77 -0.59 20.34
CA ILE A 276 2.25 -0.06 19.05
C ILE A 276 2.70 -1.20 18.14
N GLU A 277 3.49 -2.15 18.64
CA GLU A 277 3.92 -3.31 17.87
C GLU A 277 2.72 -4.13 17.36
N ARG A 278 1.70 -4.31 18.19
CA ARG A 278 0.47 -4.99 17.80
C ARG A 278 -0.26 -4.27 16.68
N ILE A 279 -0.39 -2.95 16.76
CA ILE A 279 -1.04 -2.15 15.69
C ILE A 279 -0.23 -2.24 14.40
N GLN A 280 1.09 -2.15 14.46
CA GLN A 280 1.95 -2.31 13.29
C GLN A 280 1.81 -3.69 12.67
N MET A 281 1.74 -4.74 13.50
CA MET A 281 1.50 -6.11 13.04
C MET A 281 0.14 -6.26 12.36
N ASP A 282 -0.91 -5.67 12.92
CA ASP A 282 -2.25 -5.74 12.35
C ASP A 282 -2.37 -4.93 11.04
N MET A 283 -1.68 -3.79 10.92
CA MET A 283 -1.55 -3.05 9.66
C MET A 283 -0.83 -3.88 8.59
N ALA A 284 0.30 -4.52 8.94
CA ALA A 284 1.04 -5.37 8.00
C ALA A 284 0.20 -6.56 7.52
N LYS A 285 -0.51 -7.23 8.41
CA LYS A 285 -1.43 -8.33 8.09
C LYS A 285 -2.54 -7.90 7.13
N ALA A 286 -3.16 -6.75 7.38
CA ALA A 286 -4.23 -6.23 6.53
C ALA A 286 -3.73 -5.88 5.12
N LEU A 287 -2.46 -5.48 4.97
CA LEU A 287 -1.82 -5.28 3.67
C LEU A 287 -1.34 -6.60 3.04
N GLY A 288 -1.46 -7.72 3.74
CA GLY A 288 -0.99 -9.02 3.25
C GLY A 288 0.52 -9.21 3.32
N VAL A 289 1.21 -8.44 4.17
CA VAL A 289 2.66 -8.57 4.42
C VAL A 289 2.87 -9.34 5.71
N PRO A 290 3.52 -10.52 5.69
CA PRO A 290 3.86 -11.24 6.90
C PRO A 290 4.79 -10.39 7.78
N TYR A 291 4.39 -10.14 9.02
CA TYR A 291 5.13 -9.24 9.92
C TYR A 291 6.56 -9.71 10.21
N VAL A 292 6.80 -11.01 10.11
CA VAL A 292 8.14 -11.61 10.22
C VAL A 292 9.13 -11.04 9.21
N LEU A 293 8.66 -10.63 8.01
CA LEU A 293 9.52 -10.02 6.98
C LEU A 293 9.89 -8.56 7.30
N LEU A 294 9.22 -7.94 8.26
CA LEU A 294 9.49 -6.57 8.72
C LEU A 294 10.38 -6.53 9.96
N LYS A 295 10.40 -7.62 10.75
CA LYS A 295 11.12 -7.71 12.03
C LYS A 295 12.51 -8.32 11.80
N SER A 296 13.54 -7.71 12.37
CA SER A 296 14.86 -8.30 12.45
C SER A 296 14.92 -9.33 13.57
N GLY A 297 15.38 -10.56 13.30
CA GLY A 297 15.48 -11.59 14.34
C GLY A 297 15.68 -13.01 13.79
N ASN A 298 15.57 -14.02 14.64
CA ASN A 298 15.79 -15.42 14.28
C ASN A 298 14.65 -15.93 13.38
N ASN A 299 14.97 -16.20 12.13
CA ASN A 299 14.00 -16.30 11.04
C ASN A 299 13.81 -17.75 10.59
N ALA A 300 13.51 -18.66 11.50
CA ALA A 300 13.32 -20.10 11.19
C ALA A 300 12.29 -20.38 10.06
N ASN A 301 11.44 -19.42 9.69
CA ASN A 301 10.38 -19.60 8.71
C ASN A 301 10.33 -18.48 7.63
N ILE A 302 11.44 -17.77 7.36
CA ILE A 302 11.46 -16.70 6.36
C ILE A 302 10.98 -17.19 5.01
N ASP A 303 11.51 -18.31 4.51
CA ASP A 303 11.21 -18.83 3.17
C ASP A 303 9.72 -19.16 3.03
N ALA A 304 9.11 -19.75 4.05
CA ALA A 304 7.68 -20.03 4.05
C ALA A 304 6.83 -18.76 4.03
N ASN A 305 7.22 -17.74 4.81
CA ASN A 305 6.53 -16.45 4.83
C ASN A 305 6.73 -15.65 3.53
N GLN A 306 7.93 -15.68 2.93
CA GLN A 306 8.17 -15.13 1.61
C GLN A 306 7.28 -15.81 0.56
N LYS A 307 7.21 -17.14 0.56
CA LYS A 307 6.35 -17.89 -0.36
C LYS A 307 4.88 -17.49 -0.20
N LEU A 308 4.38 -17.37 1.04
CA LEU A 308 3.02 -16.92 1.32
C LEU A 308 2.78 -15.48 0.81
N PHE A 309 3.72 -14.58 1.04
CA PHE A 309 3.65 -13.20 0.56
C PHE A 309 3.49 -13.13 -0.96
N TYR A 310 4.31 -13.89 -1.71
CA TYR A 310 4.17 -13.94 -3.16
C TYR A 310 2.87 -14.57 -3.60
N LEU A 311 2.45 -15.69 -3.00
CA LEU A 311 1.24 -16.41 -3.42
C LEU A 311 -0.05 -15.65 -3.09
N GLN A 312 -0.12 -14.99 -1.93
CA GLN A 312 -1.36 -14.38 -1.43
C GLN A 312 -1.48 -12.87 -1.72
N THR A 313 -0.35 -12.17 -1.92
CA THR A 313 -0.36 -10.72 -2.09
C THR A 313 0.14 -10.29 -3.48
N ILE A 314 1.32 -10.74 -3.88
CA ILE A 314 1.98 -10.27 -5.09
C ILE A 314 1.33 -10.85 -6.35
N LEU A 315 1.21 -12.17 -6.45
CA LEU A 315 0.65 -12.81 -7.64
C LEU A 315 -0.81 -12.46 -7.90
N PRO A 316 -1.72 -12.40 -6.91
CA PRO A 316 -3.09 -11.94 -7.15
C PRO A 316 -3.15 -10.52 -7.73
N MET A 317 -2.35 -9.61 -7.20
CA MET A 317 -2.27 -8.24 -7.70
C MET A 317 -1.76 -8.20 -9.15
N LEU A 318 -0.69 -8.92 -9.47
CA LEU A 318 -0.16 -9.01 -10.84
C LEU A 318 -1.13 -9.70 -11.81
N ASN A 319 -1.88 -10.71 -11.36
CA ASN A 319 -2.91 -11.34 -12.17
C ASN A 319 -4.03 -10.35 -12.53
N GLN A 320 -4.39 -9.45 -11.62
CA GLN A 320 -5.38 -8.40 -11.86
C GLN A 320 -4.93 -7.45 -12.96
N PHE A 321 -3.66 -7.01 -12.93
CA PHE A 321 -3.05 -6.22 -14.00
C PHE A 321 -2.97 -7.01 -15.30
N GLY A 322 -2.49 -8.25 -15.26
CA GLY A 322 -2.41 -9.12 -16.44
C GLY A 322 -3.78 -9.36 -17.10
N SER A 323 -4.83 -9.52 -16.29
CA SER A 323 -6.21 -9.66 -16.78
C SER A 323 -6.70 -8.39 -17.47
N ALA A 324 -6.47 -7.22 -16.87
CA ALA A 324 -6.86 -5.94 -17.46
C ALA A 324 -6.13 -5.66 -18.78
N PHE A 325 -4.83 -5.92 -18.84
CA PHE A 325 -4.05 -5.82 -20.09
C PHE A 325 -4.54 -6.82 -21.13
N SER A 326 -4.82 -8.07 -20.75
CA SER A 326 -5.35 -9.09 -21.68
C SER A 326 -6.70 -8.69 -22.27
N HIS A 327 -7.57 -8.12 -21.42
CA HIS A 327 -8.89 -7.62 -21.84
C HIS A 327 -8.77 -6.47 -22.83
N PHE A 328 -7.90 -5.51 -22.56
CA PHE A 328 -7.70 -4.34 -23.42
C PHE A 328 -7.10 -4.68 -24.76
N PHE A 329 -5.98 -5.41 -24.77
CA PHE A 329 -5.31 -5.76 -26.03
C PHE A 329 -6.06 -6.82 -26.85
N ASN A 330 -6.98 -7.56 -26.23
CA ASN A 330 -7.84 -8.56 -26.87
C ASN A 330 -7.13 -9.35 -27.98
N ASN A 331 -7.77 -9.75 -29.07
CA ASN A 331 -7.16 -10.43 -30.23
C ASN A 331 -6.36 -11.70 -29.89
N GLY A 332 -6.77 -12.46 -28.86
CA GLY A 332 -6.12 -13.71 -28.47
C GLY A 332 -4.76 -13.52 -27.76
N VAL A 333 -4.50 -12.32 -27.22
CA VAL A 333 -3.32 -12.07 -26.38
C VAL A 333 -3.66 -12.39 -24.93
N THR A 334 -2.89 -13.28 -24.31
CA THR A 334 -3.00 -13.62 -22.88
C THR A 334 -1.77 -13.11 -22.15
N ILE A 335 -1.97 -12.38 -21.05
CA ILE A 335 -0.92 -11.76 -20.28
C ILE A 335 -1.01 -12.25 -18.84
N ARG A 336 0.07 -12.83 -18.35
CA ARG A 336 0.16 -13.37 -16.98
C ARG A 336 1.53 -13.11 -16.37
N PRO A 337 1.65 -13.02 -15.03
CA PRO A 337 2.95 -12.83 -14.41
C PRO A 337 3.85 -14.05 -14.61
N ASP A 338 5.15 -13.83 -14.80
CA ASP A 338 6.15 -14.89 -14.86
C ASP A 338 6.51 -15.39 -13.44
N ARG A 339 5.86 -16.46 -13.02
CA ARG A 339 6.09 -17.09 -11.73
C ARG A 339 7.45 -17.77 -11.62
N LEU A 340 8.06 -18.12 -12.76
CA LEU A 340 9.31 -18.89 -12.80
C LEU A 340 10.53 -18.04 -12.47
N ILE A 341 10.42 -16.71 -12.51
CA ILE A 341 11.51 -15.82 -12.15
C ILE A 341 11.60 -15.56 -10.64
N VAL A 342 10.55 -15.90 -9.87
CA VAL A 342 10.47 -15.62 -8.43
C VAL A 342 11.23 -16.69 -7.64
N PRO A 343 12.38 -16.37 -7.00
CA PRO A 343 13.18 -17.37 -6.29
C PRO A 343 12.42 -18.07 -5.17
N ALA A 344 11.60 -17.33 -4.42
CA ALA A 344 10.80 -17.86 -3.31
C ALA A 344 9.74 -18.90 -3.73
N LEU A 345 9.35 -18.92 -5.02
CA LEU A 345 8.39 -19.88 -5.55
C LEU A 345 9.07 -21.08 -6.22
N GLN A 346 10.39 -21.01 -6.43
CA GLN A 346 11.13 -22.14 -6.97
C GLN A 346 11.25 -23.21 -5.90
N PRO A 347 11.15 -24.48 -6.26
CA PRO A 347 11.49 -25.56 -5.35
C PRO A 347 12.97 -25.41 -4.95
N ASP A 348 13.27 -25.66 -3.69
CA ASP A 348 14.65 -25.69 -3.21
C ASP A 348 15.51 -26.66 -4.08
N ASN A 349 16.69 -26.21 -4.47
CA ASN A 349 17.62 -26.98 -5.31
C ASN A 349 17.88 -28.37 -4.73
N ARG A 350 17.95 -28.53 -3.41
CA ARG A 350 18.09 -29.80 -2.73
C ARG A 350 16.86 -30.69 -2.93
N THR A 351 15.68 -30.13 -2.75
CA THR A 351 14.41 -30.83 -2.97
C THR A 351 14.24 -31.23 -4.42
N GLN A 352 14.60 -30.35 -5.38
CA GLN A 352 14.63 -30.68 -6.81
C GLN A 352 15.62 -31.80 -7.11
N ALA A 353 16.84 -31.74 -6.59
CA ALA A 353 17.86 -32.76 -6.81
C ALA A 353 17.41 -34.14 -6.28
N ILE A 354 16.79 -34.16 -5.09
CA ILE A 354 16.23 -35.42 -4.53
C ILE A 354 15.08 -35.93 -5.40
N TYR A 355 14.17 -35.05 -5.81
CA TYR A 355 13.03 -35.41 -6.66
C TYR A 355 13.50 -36.02 -8.00
N TYR A 356 14.35 -35.35 -8.75
CA TYR A 356 14.87 -35.86 -10.00
C TYR A 356 15.75 -37.08 -9.83
N SER A 357 16.57 -37.15 -8.77
CA SER A 357 17.35 -38.33 -8.43
C SER A 357 16.44 -39.55 -8.20
N THR A 358 15.32 -39.35 -7.46
CA THR A 358 14.36 -40.42 -7.20
C THR A 358 13.71 -40.90 -8.50
N LEU A 359 13.27 -39.98 -9.39
CA LEU A 359 12.63 -40.36 -10.65
C LEU A 359 13.59 -41.09 -11.60
N VAL A 360 14.87 -40.69 -11.66
CA VAL A 360 15.89 -41.41 -12.44
C VAL A 360 16.19 -42.79 -11.87
N ASN A 361 16.32 -42.87 -10.55
CA ASN A 361 16.64 -44.16 -9.86
C ASN A 361 15.48 -45.14 -9.92
N THR A 362 14.23 -44.66 -9.98
CA THR A 362 13.03 -45.52 -10.17
C THR A 362 12.77 -45.85 -11.63
N GLY A 363 13.54 -45.33 -12.56
CA GLY A 363 13.37 -45.57 -13.99
C GLY A 363 12.16 -44.91 -14.62
N ILE A 364 11.64 -43.82 -14.04
CA ILE A 364 10.51 -43.06 -14.57
C ILE A 364 10.96 -42.11 -15.66
N ILE A 365 12.13 -41.46 -15.48
CA ILE A 365 12.72 -40.53 -16.44
C ILE A 365 14.18 -40.87 -16.71
N THR A 366 14.69 -40.40 -17.85
CA THR A 366 16.11 -40.53 -18.22
C THR A 366 16.97 -39.52 -17.47
N PRO A 367 18.29 -39.75 -17.30
CA PRO A 367 19.20 -38.75 -16.75
C PRO A 367 19.21 -37.45 -17.53
N ASN A 368 19.04 -37.47 -18.87
CA ASN A 368 19.00 -36.26 -19.69
C ASN A 368 17.72 -35.45 -19.48
N GLU A 369 16.57 -36.09 -19.29
CA GLU A 369 15.33 -35.41 -18.92
C GLU A 369 15.42 -34.77 -17.53
N ALA A 370 16.08 -35.43 -16.58
CA ALA A 370 16.36 -34.84 -15.27
C ALA A 370 17.30 -33.63 -15.36
N ARG A 371 18.35 -33.70 -16.21
CA ARG A 371 19.26 -32.58 -16.45
C ARG A 371 18.55 -31.40 -17.11
N GLU A 372 17.68 -31.65 -18.07
CA GLU A 372 16.87 -30.63 -18.73
C GLU A 372 15.93 -29.95 -17.73
N GLY A 373 15.27 -30.73 -16.87
CA GLY A 373 14.43 -30.22 -15.80
C GLY A 373 15.19 -29.36 -14.77
N LEU A 374 16.46 -29.68 -14.52
CA LEU A 374 17.40 -28.90 -13.68
C LEU A 374 18.12 -27.80 -14.45
N LYS A 375 17.79 -27.57 -15.72
CA LYS A 375 18.43 -26.56 -16.62
C LYS A 375 19.93 -26.81 -16.86
N PHE A 376 20.37 -28.05 -16.79
CA PHE A 376 21.72 -28.46 -17.20
C PHE A 376 21.73 -28.93 -18.66
N PRO A 377 22.83 -28.79 -19.40
CA PRO A 377 22.96 -29.29 -20.76
C PRO A 377 22.89 -30.82 -20.77
N LYS A 378 22.32 -31.38 -21.85
CA LYS A 378 22.28 -32.82 -22.09
C LYS A 378 23.70 -33.37 -22.27
N LEU A 379 23.90 -34.62 -21.86
CA LEU A 379 25.12 -35.37 -22.08
C LEU A 379 24.88 -36.47 -23.11
N GLU A 380 25.90 -36.78 -23.88
CA GLU A 380 25.85 -37.91 -24.82
C GLU A 380 25.69 -39.22 -24.03
N ASP A 381 24.94 -40.16 -24.57
CA ASP A 381 24.64 -41.49 -24.01
C ASP A 381 23.87 -41.57 -22.69
N ASN A 382 23.17 -40.53 -22.27
CA ASN A 382 22.34 -40.50 -21.04
C ASN A 382 20.83 -40.47 -21.29
N ASP A 383 20.38 -40.95 -22.49
CA ASP A 383 18.94 -41.04 -22.81
C ASP A 383 18.32 -42.40 -22.51
N THR A 384 19.04 -43.30 -21.83
CA THR A 384 18.53 -44.59 -21.40
C THR A 384 17.96 -44.56 -19.97
N ILE A 385 16.79 -45.18 -19.79
CA ILE A 385 16.17 -45.36 -18.47
C ILE A 385 17.03 -46.31 -17.65
N ARG A 386 17.36 -45.89 -16.42
CA ARG A 386 18.07 -46.77 -15.46
C ARG A 386 17.08 -47.77 -14.85
N VAL A 387 17.27 -49.06 -15.10
CA VAL A 387 16.49 -50.08 -14.44
C VAL A 387 17.01 -50.25 -12.99
N PRO A 388 16.13 -50.18 -11.95
CA PRO A 388 16.55 -50.40 -10.58
C PRO A 388 17.19 -51.78 -10.41
N GLN A 389 18.39 -51.85 -9.83
CA GLN A 389 19.13 -53.12 -9.66
C GLN A 389 18.43 -54.14 -8.79
N ASN A 390 17.36 -53.79 -8.07
CA ASN A 390 16.61 -54.66 -7.16
C ASN A 390 15.45 -55.44 -7.81
N ILE A 391 15.30 -55.39 -9.16
CA ILE A 391 14.23 -56.12 -9.87
C ILE A 391 14.78 -57.34 -10.63
N THR A 392 16.05 -57.66 -10.49
CA THR A 392 16.64 -58.89 -10.98
C THR A 392 16.80 -59.85 -9.83
N GLY A 393 15.71 -60.55 -9.44
CA GLY A 393 15.68 -61.69 -8.61
C GLY A 393 14.93 -62.80 -9.31
#